data_dbaa886c39d1f30cd332c011edd5d7d0
#
_entry.id   dbaa886c39d1f30cd332c011edd5d7d0
#
_cell.length_a   1.000
_cell.length_b   1.000
_cell.length_c   1.000
_cell.angle_alpha   90.00
_cell.angle_beta   90.00
_cell.angle_gamma   90.00
#
_symmetry.space_group_name_H-M   'P 1'
#
loop_
_entity.id
_entity.type
_entity.pdbx_description
1 polymer ?
#
loop_
_entity_poly.entity_id
_entity_poly.type
_entity_poly.pdbx_seq_one_letter_code
_entity_poly.pdbx_strand_id
1 'polypeptide(L)'
;MKQVSVIIPLYGVEKYVSATVQSVLAQTHENFELILVDDGSPDRSVEICRRFTDPRVKILRQENQGPAAARNFGIRHAKGDYIAFLDGDDLWLPDKLMKHIEHLENSPEVGVSFCRSALIDEAGELLGIYQLSNLEDITLLDLLCRTPIGNGSVPVMRRELFDAIEFDSPFEADPSYFNPDRRLHPSEDVECWVRIALTTHWQIAGIPEALTLYRVNSNGCSAKLLKKLSSWEQMLEQVHTYAAQQIKPCKAAAMAYQYRHLARRAVTLRDGAIALDLGFRAIAAYPQILIEQPRRTLLTLAAAALVQILPLNFYRQFEAQALKIAGASQKQQISKEAF
;
A
#
# COMPACT_ATOMS: atom_id res chain seq x y z
N MET A 1 -27.61 1.78 -8.20
CA MET A 1 -26.18 1.41 -8.30
C MET A 1 -25.48 1.98 -7.10
N LYS A 2 -24.66 1.23 -6.38
CA LYS A 2 -23.94 1.66 -5.18
C LYS A 2 -23.00 2.82 -5.47
N GLN A 3 -22.87 3.78 -4.57
CA GLN A 3 -21.99 4.94 -4.75
C GLN A 3 -20.63 4.68 -4.11
N VAL A 4 -19.55 5.13 -4.76
CA VAL A 4 -18.19 5.08 -4.22
C VAL A 4 -17.68 6.49 -3.91
N SER A 5 -17.12 6.71 -2.72
CA SER A 5 -16.33 7.91 -2.43
C SER A 5 -14.85 7.58 -2.64
N VAL A 6 -14.23 8.20 -3.63
CA VAL A 6 -12.79 8.09 -3.89
C VAL A 6 -12.08 9.24 -3.19
N ILE A 7 -11.10 8.94 -2.33
CA ILE A 7 -10.37 9.93 -1.54
C ILE A 7 -8.91 9.96 -1.98
N ILE A 8 -8.43 11.14 -2.37
CA ILE A 8 -7.04 11.37 -2.78
C ILE A 8 -6.40 12.43 -1.86
N PRO A 9 -5.47 12.05 -0.97
CA PRO A 9 -4.64 13.00 -0.26
C PRO A 9 -3.68 13.72 -1.22
N LEU A 10 -3.58 15.05 -1.12
CA LEU A 10 -2.73 15.88 -1.96
C LEU A 10 -1.62 16.53 -1.13
N TYR A 11 -0.37 16.17 -1.38
CA TYR A 11 0.79 16.85 -0.82
C TYR A 11 2.03 16.62 -1.70
N GLY A 12 2.50 17.66 -2.40
CA GLY A 12 3.72 17.60 -3.20
C GLY A 12 3.63 16.68 -4.42
N VAL A 13 2.46 16.61 -5.09
CA VAL A 13 2.17 15.67 -6.19
C VAL A 13 1.88 16.34 -7.54
N GLU A 14 2.31 17.60 -7.73
CA GLU A 14 2.01 18.40 -8.94
C GLU A 14 2.38 17.71 -10.26
N LYS A 15 3.39 16.84 -10.24
CA LYS A 15 3.84 16.10 -11.43
C LYS A 15 2.84 15.03 -11.87
N TYR A 16 2.07 14.45 -10.94
CA TYR A 16 1.34 13.21 -11.16
C TYR A 16 -0.16 13.38 -11.01
N VAL A 17 -0.61 14.30 -10.16
CA VAL A 17 -2.02 14.42 -9.75
C VAL A 17 -2.99 14.58 -10.92
N SER A 18 -2.59 15.23 -12.03
CA SER A 18 -3.45 15.35 -13.20
C SER A 18 -3.80 13.99 -13.80
N ALA A 19 -2.80 13.12 -13.97
CA ALA A 19 -3.03 11.76 -14.49
C ALA A 19 -3.82 10.89 -13.48
N THR A 20 -3.53 11.07 -12.18
CA THR A 20 -4.24 10.37 -11.09
C THR A 20 -5.73 10.70 -11.12
N VAL A 21 -6.11 11.99 -11.16
CA VAL A 21 -7.51 12.43 -11.25
C VAL A 21 -8.18 11.92 -12.53
N GLN A 22 -7.49 12.00 -13.68
CA GLN A 22 -8.01 11.49 -14.95
C GLN A 22 -8.29 9.98 -14.89
N SER A 23 -7.45 9.19 -14.22
CA SER A 23 -7.65 7.74 -14.08
C SER A 23 -8.90 7.38 -13.27
N VAL A 24 -9.30 8.25 -12.32
CA VAL A 24 -10.56 8.10 -11.59
C VAL A 24 -11.75 8.54 -12.45
N LEU A 25 -11.63 9.66 -13.13
CA LEU A 25 -12.72 10.16 -14.00
C LEU A 25 -13.02 9.22 -15.18
N ALA A 26 -12.04 8.39 -15.57
CA ALA A 26 -12.15 7.38 -16.63
C ALA A 26 -12.69 6.02 -16.14
N GLN A 27 -13.14 5.89 -14.89
CA GLN A 27 -13.69 4.64 -14.38
C GLN A 27 -15.01 4.30 -15.06
N THR A 28 -15.19 3.02 -15.41
CA THR A 28 -16.42 2.49 -16.04
C THR A 28 -17.61 2.48 -15.09
N HIS A 29 -17.37 2.44 -13.77
CA HIS A 29 -18.40 2.69 -12.77
C HIS A 29 -18.57 4.19 -12.56
N GLU A 30 -19.67 4.77 -13.07
CA GLU A 30 -19.89 6.22 -13.10
C GLU A 30 -20.43 6.83 -11.80
N ASN A 31 -21.05 6.00 -10.91
CA ASN A 31 -21.66 6.49 -9.68
C ASN A 31 -20.63 6.63 -8.55
N PHE A 32 -19.78 7.64 -8.64
CA PHE A 32 -18.80 7.99 -7.60
C PHE A 32 -18.75 9.50 -7.34
N GLU A 33 -18.22 9.86 -6.20
CA GLU A 33 -17.69 11.20 -5.91
C GLU A 33 -16.17 11.10 -5.73
N LEU A 34 -15.46 12.14 -6.12
CA LEU A 34 -14.00 12.25 -5.98
C LEU A 34 -13.67 13.37 -5.00
N ILE A 35 -13.13 13.01 -3.85
CA ILE A 35 -12.75 13.93 -2.78
C ILE A 35 -11.24 14.10 -2.78
N LEU A 36 -10.78 15.25 -3.23
CA LEU A 36 -9.39 15.67 -3.21
C LEU A 36 -9.12 16.41 -1.92
N VAL A 37 -8.24 15.91 -1.06
CA VAL A 37 -7.93 16.50 0.23
C VAL A 37 -6.57 17.20 0.16
N ASP A 38 -6.56 18.52 0.04
CA ASP A 38 -5.37 19.35 0.15
C ASP A 38 -4.87 19.37 1.60
N ASP A 39 -3.79 18.65 1.85
CA ASP A 39 -3.11 18.58 3.15
C ASP A 39 -2.03 19.68 3.26
N GLY A 40 -2.37 20.91 2.86
CA GLY A 40 -1.44 22.04 2.87
C GLY A 40 -0.30 21.86 1.87
N SER A 41 -0.60 21.42 0.65
CA SER A 41 0.39 21.16 -0.40
C SER A 41 1.23 22.40 -0.72
N PRO A 42 2.58 22.31 -0.73
CA PRO A 42 3.47 23.44 -0.97
C PRO A 42 3.67 23.77 -2.46
N ASP A 43 3.15 22.93 -3.37
CA ASP A 43 3.32 23.00 -4.80
C ASP A 43 2.01 23.37 -5.54
N ARG A 44 1.96 23.21 -6.85
CA ARG A 44 0.77 23.52 -7.66
C ARG A 44 -0.27 22.41 -7.74
N SER A 45 -0.20 21.40 -6.90
CA SER A 45 -1.14 20.26 -6.93
C SER A 45 -2.60 20.71 -6.91
N VAL A 46 -2.94 21.63 -5.99
CA VAL A 46 -4.31 22.16 -5.86
C VAL A 46 -4.73 23.00 -7.07
N GLU A 47 -3.84 23.83 -7.61
CA GLU A 47 -4.10 24.62 -8.80
C GLU A 47 -4.43 23.73 -10.00
N ILE A 48 -3.69 22.62 -10.15
CA ILE A 48 -3.93 21.63 -11.21
C ILE A 48 -5.30 20.97 -11.01
N CYS A 49 -5.63 20.58 -9.78
CA CYS A 49 -6.91 19.95 -9.45
C CYS A 49 -8.11 20.87 -9.72
N ARG A 50 -7.99 22.17 -9.51
CA ARG A 50 -9.05 23.17 -9.79
C ARG A 50 -9.41 23.30 -11.28
N ARG A 51 -8.60 22.76 -12.19
CA ARG A 51 -8.89 22.76 -13.63
C ARG A 51 -9.89 21.67 -14.03
N PHE A 52 -10.15 20.70 -13.16
CA PHE A 52 -11.17 19.69 -13.38
C PHE A 52 -12.55 20.25 -13.02
N THR A 53 -13.43 20.35 -13.99
CA THR A 53 -14.79 20.94 -13.85
C THR A 53 -15.87 19.88 -13.71
N ASP A 54 -15.50 18.59 -13.61
CA ASP A 54 -16.46 17.49 -13.42
C ASP A 54 -17.20 17.67 -12.07
N PRO A 55 -18.55 17.65 -12.05
CA PRO A 55 -19.33 17.91 -10.85
C PRO A 55 -19.13 16.88 -9.73
N ARG A 56 -18.56 15.72 -10.05
CA ARG A 56 -18.21 14.68 -9.07
C ARG A 56 -16.96 15.03 -8.24
N VAL A 57 -16.15 16.01 -8.70
CA VAL A 57 -14.89 16.40 -8.03
C VAL A 57 -15.16 17.44 -6.95
N LYS A 58 -14.69 17.17 -5.74
CA LYS A 58 -14.71 18.09 -4.59
C LYS A 58 -13.30 18.27 -4.07
N ILE A 59 -12.93 19.51 -3.75
CA ILE A 59 -11.65 19.83 -3.14
C ILE A 59 -11.89 20.32 -1.72
N LEU A 60 -11.34 19.58 -0.76
CA LEU A 60 -11.30 19.94 0.65
C LEU A 60 -9.90 20.40 1.00
N ARG A 61 -9.76 21.19 2.07
CA ARG A 61 -8.46 21.69 2.51
C ARG A 61 -8.32 21.59 4.03
N GLN A 62 -7.14 21.18 4.47
CA GLN A 62 -6.70 21.23 5.86
C GLN A 62 -5.26 21.74 5.96
N GLU A 63 -4.80 22.10 7.16
CA GLU A 63 -3.38 22.28 7.43
C GLU A 63 -2.65 20.93 7.36
N ASN A 64 -1.35 20.93 7.03
CA ASN A 64 -0.60 19.69 6.86
C ASN A 64 -0.54 18.86 8.16
N GLN A 65 -1.29 17.77 8.17
CA GLN A 65 -1.35 16.80 9.26
C GLN A 65 -0.90 15.39 8.84
N GLY A 66 -0.58 15.20 7.56
CA GLY A 66 -0.10 13.93 7.00
C GLY A 66 -1.20 13.09 6.37
N PRO A 67 -0.81 12.02 5.64
CA PRO A 67 -1.73 11.28 4.78
C PRO A 67 -2.84 10.55 5.56
N ALA A 68 -2.60 10.08 6.78
CA ALA A 68 -3.62 9.45 7.62
C ALA A 68 -4.72 10.44 7.99
N ALA A 69 -4.36 11.63 8.49
CA ALA A 69 -5.31 12.70 8.83
C ALA A 69 -6.08 13.17 7.59
N ALA A 70 -5.41 13.29 6.43
CA ALA A 70 -6.07 13.64 5.18
C ALA A 70 -7.09 12.57 4.73
N ARG A 71 -6.78 11.28 4.88
CA ARG A 71 -7.74 10.20 4.63
C ARG A 71 -8.91 10.27 5.61
N ASN A 72 -8.67 10.46 6.91
CA ASN A 72 -9.71 10.63 7.93
C ASN A 72 -10.65 11.80 7.58
N PHE A 73 -10.08 12.95 7.22
CA PHE A 73 -10.86 14.12 6.81
C PHE A 73 -11.73 13.81 5.58
N GLY A 74 -11.19 13.10 4.60
CA GLY A 74 -11.93 12.65 3.43
C GLY A 74 -13.07 11.69 3.78
N ILE A 75 -12.84 10.71 4.68
CA ILE A 75 -13.85 9.74 5.14
C ILE A 75 -15.04 10.45 5.79
N ARG A 76 -14.79 11.42 6.67
CA ARG A 76 -15.83 12.21 7.33
C ARG A 76 -16.73 12.98 6.35
N HIS A 77 -16.23 13.33 5.17
CA HIS A 77 -16.97 14.03 4.12
C HIS A 77 -17.54 13.13 3.03
N ALA A 78 -17.16 11.86 3.03
CA ALA A 78 -17.60 10.88 2.06
C ALA A 78 -19.07 10.51 2.24
N LYS A 79 -19.82 10.22 1.16
CA LYS A 79 -21.24 9.88 1.16
C LYS A 79 -21.53 8.51 0.51
N GLY A 80 -20.57 7.93 -0.19
CA GLY A 80 -20.72 6.67 -0.90
C GLY A 80 -20.96 5.47 0.03
N ASP A 81 -21.55 4.42 -0.48
CA ASP A 81 -21.70 3.12 0.20
C ASP A 81 -20.34 2.43 0.40
N TYR A 82 -19.39 2.75 -0.47
CA TYR A 82 -18.01 2.28 -0.46
C TYR A 82 -17.04 3.44 -0.43
N ILE A 83 -15.88 3.21 0.17
CA ILE A 83 -14.78 4.16 0.24
C ILE A 83 -13.55 3.52 -0.41
N ALA A 84 -12.90 4.27 -1.28
CA ALA A 84 -11.66 3.89 -1.95
C ALA A 84 -10.61 4.97 -1.76
N PHE A 85 -9.34 4.58 -1.67
CA PHE A 85 -8.23 5.51 -1.54
C PHE A 85 -7.31 5.39 -2.74
N LEU A 86 -6.74 6.53 -3.14
CA LEU A 86 -5.75 6.59 -4.21
C LEU A 86 -4.69 7.63 -3.83
N ASP A 87 -3.44 7.26 -3.79
CA ASP A 87 -2.35 8.20 -3.55
C ASP A 87 -2.14 9.07 -4.80
N GLY A 88 -1.78 10.34 -4.60
CA GLY A 88 -1.78 11.37 -5.65
C GLY A 88 -0.75 11.16 -6.77
N ASP A 89 0.03 10.08 -6.72
CA ASP A 89 1.04 9.71 -7.73
C ASP A 89 0.78 8.35 -8.41
N ASP A 90 -0.27 7.62 -7.97
CA ASP A 90 -0.67 6.33 -8.55
C ASP A 90 -1.79 6.49 -9.60
N LEU A 91 -2.07 5.41 -10.34
CA LEU A 91 -3.13 5.37 -11.35
C LEU A 91 -4.01 4.13 -11.18
N TRP A 92 -5.25 4.22 -11.63
CA TRP A 92 -6.17 3.10 -11.72
C TRP A 92 -6.47 2.72 -13.17
N LEU A 93 -6.66 1.41 -13.41
CA LEU A 93 -7.24 0.94 -14.66
C LEU A 93 -8.77 1.15 -14.68
N PRO A 94 -9.39 1.32 -15.87
CA PRO A 94 -10.79 1.76 -15.99
C PRO A 94 -11.82 0.91 -15.24
N ASP A 95 -11.62 -0.41 -15.15
CA ASP A 95 -12.60 -1.33 -14.57
C ASP A 95 -12.42 -1.56 -13.06
N LYS A 96 -11.50 -0.83 -12.41
CA LYS A 96 -11.17 -1.10 -11.00
C LYS A 96 -12.37 -0.97 -10.08
N LEU A 97 -13.07 0.15 -10.08
CA LEU A 97 -14.23 0.35 -9.20
C LEU A 97 -15.33 -0.68 -9.47
N MET A 98 -15.65 -0.94 -10.73
CA MET A 98 -16.69 -1.90 -11.11
C MET A 98 -16.38 -3.30 -10.54
N LYS A 99 -15.15 -3.80 -10.73
CA LYS A 99 -14.74 -5.13 -10.26
C LYS A 99 -14.73 -5.26 -8.74
N HIS A 100 -14.29 -4.22 -8.03
CA HIS A 100 -14.32 -4.22 -6.56
C HIS A 100 -15.74 -4.19 -6.01
N ILE A 101 -16.65 -3.43 -6.63
CA ILE A 101 -18.07 -3.40 -6.24
C ILE A 101 -18.70 -4.77 -6.47
N GLU A 102 -18.47 -5.37 -7.64
CA GLU A 102 -18.95 -6.71 -7.96
C GLU A 102 -18.45 -7.74 -6.92
N HIS A 103 -17.17 -7.70 -6.58
CA HIS A 103 -16.60 -8.59 -5.57
C HIS A 103 -17.27 -8.38 -4.19
N LEU A 104 -17.42 -7.12 -3.75
CA LEU A 104 -18.04 -6.81 -2.45
C LEU A 104 -19.54 -7.16 -2.43
N GLU A 105 -20.29 -6.96 -3.50
CA GLU A 105 -21.71 -7.32 -3.56
C GLU A 105 -21.93 -8.83 -3.56
N ASN A 106 -21.00 -9.61 -4.16
CA ASN A 106 -21.05 -11.07 -4.17
C ASN A 106 -20.49 -11.72 -2.90
N SER A 107 -19.81 -10.97 -2.03
CA SER A 107 -19.14 -11.46 -0.80
C SER A 107 -19.52 -10.58 0.39
N PRO A 108 -20.70 -10.79 0.99
CA PRO A 108 -21.22 -9.93 2.06
C PRO A 108 -20.33 -9.89 3.32
N GLU A 109 -19.53 -10.92 3.57
CA GLU A 109 -18.60 -11.03 4.69
C GLU A 109 -17.31 -10.21 4.47
N VAL A 110 -17.01 -9.82 3.20
CA VAL A 110 -15.81 -9.06 2.87
C VAL A 110 -16.05 -7.56 3.13
N GLY A 111 -15.30 -6.98 4.04
CA GLY A 111 -15.29 -5.55 4.32
C GLY A 111 -14.25 -4.76 3.54
N VAL A 112 -13.13 -5.43 3.18
CA VAL A 112 -12.03 -4.85 2.41
C VAL A 112 -11.76 -5.71 1.19
N SER A 113 -12.05 -5.16 0.00
CA SER A 113 -11.67 -5.76 -1.28
C SER A 113 -10.38 -5.11 -1.77
N PHE A 114 -9.38 -5.90 -2.15
CA PHE A 114 -8.14 -5.40 -2.71
C PHE A 114 -7.80 -6.07 -4.04
N CYS A 115 -6.93 -5.46 -4.85
CA CYS A 115 -6.45 -6.02 -6.12
C CYS A 115 -4.92 -6.08 -6.12
N ARG A 116 -4.34 -6.69 -7.13
CA ARG A 116 -2.91 -6.61 -7.37
C ARG A 116 -2.51 -5.26 -7.96
N SER A 117 -1.20 -4.95 -7.88
CA SER A 117 -0.62 -3.76 -8.49
C SER A 117 0.39 -4.14 -9.56
N ALA A 118 0.38 -3.42 -10.68
CA ALA A 118 1.49 -3.37 -11.60
C ALA A 118 2.39 -2.18 -11.24
N LEU A 119 3.72 -2.34 -11.31
CA LEU A 119 4.65 -1.25 -11.04
C LEU A 119 4.87 -0.40 -12.28
N ILE A 120 4.83 0.91 -12.11
CA ILE A 120 5.16 1.90 -13.15
C ILE A 120 6.34 2.77 -12.71
N ASP A 121 7.07 3.32 -13.66
CA ASP A 121 8.14 4.29 -13.41
C ASP A 121 7.59 5.72 -13.23
N GLU A 122 8.50 6.69 -13.08
CA GLU A 122 8.14 8.10 -12.93
C GLU A 122 7.39 8.67 -14.17
N ALA A 123 7.61 8.11 -15.36
CA ALA A 123 6.92 8.49 -16.59
C ALA A 123 5.54 7.82 -16.74
N GLY A 124 5.23 6.81 -15.92
CA GLY A 124 3.99 6.02 -16.00
C GLY A 124 4.11 4.78 -16.87
N GLU A 125 5.32 4.41 -17.31
CA GLU A 125 5.57 3.22 -18.12
C GLU A 125 5.65 1.97 -17.25
N LEU A 126 5.08 0.86 -17.73
CA LEU A 126 5.08 -0.42 -17.02
C LEU A 126 6.50 -0.98 -16.86
N LEU A 127 6.90 -1.26 -15.63
CA LEU A 127 8.17 -1.93 -15.33
C LEU A 127 8.11 -3.44 -15.57
N GLY A 128 6.93 -3.99 -15.92
CA GLY A 128 6.74 -5.43 -16.11
C GLY A 128 6.84 -6.26 -14.82
N ILE A 129 6.80 -5.62 -13.66
CA ILE A 129 6.84 -6.23 -12.33
C ILE A 129 5.49 -5.99 -11.65
N TYR A 130 5.03 -7.01 -10.91
CA TYR A 130 3.74 -7.00 -10.23
C TYR A 130 3.90 -7.29 -8.75
N GLN A 131 3.02 -6.71 -7.93
CA GLN A 131 2.84 -7.12 -6.53
C GLN A 131 1.83 -8.28 -6.51
N LEU A 132 2.35 -9.49 -6.32
CA LEU A 132 1.54 -10.69 -6.16
C LEU A 132 1.36 -10.97 -4.67
N SER A 133 0.11 -11.04 -4.24
CA SER A 133 -0.28 -11.36 -2.87
C SER A 133 -1.22 -12.55 -2.84
N ASN A 134 -1.33 -13.19 -1.66
CA ASN A 134 -2.45 -14.08 -1.38
C ASN A 134 -3.75 -13.27 -1.42
N LEU A 135 -4.81 -13.85 -1.94
CA LEU A 135 -6.07 -13.13 -2.19
C LEU A 135 -7.17 -13.52 -1.19
N GLU A 136 -7.08 -14.70 -0.62
CA GLU A 136 -8.10 -15.27 0.26
C GLU A 136 -7.47 -15.70 1.60
N ASP A 137 -8.29 -15.94 2.60
CA ASP A 137 -7.90 -16.39 3.94
C ASP A 137 -6.77 -15.52 4.55
N ILE A 138 -6.89 -14.21 4.42
CA ILE A 138 -5.89 -13.27 4.91
C ILE A 138 -5.86 -13.28 6.44
N THR A 139 -4.77 -13.78 6.99
CA THR A 139 -4.55 -13.86 8.43
C THR A 139 -3.80 -12.63 8.96
N LEU A 140 -3.82 -12.46 10.30
CA LEU A 140 -2.97 -11.46 10.98
C LEU A 140 -1.49 -11.63 10.60
N LEU A 141 -1.01 -12.87 10.50
CA LEU A 141 0.38 -13.16 10.15
C LEU A 141 0.68 -12.72 8.70
N ASP A 142 -0.27 -12.89 7.78
CA ASP A 142 -0.11 -12.41 6.40
C ASP A 142 -0.03 -10.89 6.35
N LEU A 143 -0.89 -10.18 7.09
CA LEU A 143 -0.85 -8.71 7.17
C LEU A 143 0.49 -8.21 7.71
N LEU A 144 1.01 -8.85 8.75
CA LEU A 144 2.27 -8.46 9.38
C LEU A 144 3.52 -8.90 8.61
N CYS A 145 3.48 -10.04 7.91
CA CYS A 145 4.67 -10.60 7.27
C CYS A 145 4.74 -10.35 5.76
N ARG A 146 3.60 -10.20 5.09
CA ARG A 146 3.52 -10.20 3.62
C ARG A 146 2.84 -8.97 3.05
N THR A 147 2.12 -8.19 3.88
CA THR A 147 1.36 -7.00 3.49
C THR A 147 0.57 -7.22 2.18
N PRO A 148 -0.45 -8.12 2.17
CA PRO A 148 -1.13 -8.55 0.96
C PRO A 148 -1.82 -7.42 0.21
N ILE A 149 -2.32 -6.39 0.89
CA ILE A 149 -2.96 -5.22 0.28
C ILE A 149 -1.94 -4.39 -0.50
N GLY A 150 -0.69 -4.36 -0.05
CA GLY A 150 0.44 -3.78 -0.79
C GLY A 150 0.64 -2.29 -0.60
N ASN A 151 -0.35 -1.46 -0.90
CA ASN A 151 -0.27 0.01 -0.77
C ASN A 151 -1.67 0.63 -0.57
N GLY A 152 -1.71 1.91 -0.18
CA GLY A 152 -2.94 2.63 0.13
C GLY A 152 -3.88 2.85 -1.06
N SER A 153 -3.38 2.74 -2.30
CA SER A 153 -4.17 2.97 -3.53
C SER A 153 -4.98 1.75 -3.99
N VAL A 154 -4.82 0.63 -3.30
CA VAL A 154 -5.37 -0.66 -3.74
C VAL A 154 -6.79 -0.93 -3.24
N PRO A 155 -7.13 -0.72 -1.94
CA PRO A 155 -8.38 -1.21 -1.37
C PRO A 155 -9.61 -0.37 -1.75
N VAL A 156 -10.75 -1.08 -1.82
CA VAL A 156 -12.10 -0.53 -1.77
C VAL A 156 -12.81 -1.17 -0.59
N MET A 157 -13.44 -0.38 0.25
CA MET A 157 -13.94 -0.79 1.56
C MET A 157 -15.41 -0.43 1.74
N ARG A 158 -16.15 -1.25 2.49
CA ARG A 158 -17.50 -0.89 2.91
C ARG A 158 -17.46 0.31 3.84
N ARG A 159 -18.39 1.25 3.67
CA ARG A 159 -18.50 2.40 4.57
C ARG A 159 -18.74 1.96 6.02
N GLU A 160 -19.65 1.01 6.24
CA GLU A 160 -20.00 0.50 7.57
C GLU A 160 -18.83 -0.10 8.34
N LEU A 161 -17.75 -0.48 7.65
CA LEU A 161 -16.52 -0.94 8.29
C LEU A 161 -15.86 0.19 9.08
N PHE A 162 -15.95 1.43 8.61
CA PHE A 162 -15.32 2.57 9.29
C PHE A 162 -15.98 2.85 10.64
N ASP A 163 -17.30 2.64 10.76
CA ASP A 163 -18.01 2.77 12.03
C ASP A 163 -17.49 1.74 13.07
N ALA A 164 -17.05 0.58 12.62
CA ALA A 164 -16.51 -0.48 13.47
C ALA A 164 -15.05 -0.28 13.90
N ILE A 165 -14.30 0.57 13.19
CA ILE A 165 -12.86 0.81 13.47
C ILE A 165 -12.58 2.24 13.95
N GLU A 166 -13.62 3.03 14.16
CA GLU A 166 -13.51 4.39 14.67
C GLU A 166 -12.86 4.41 16.06
N PHE A 167 -12.03 5.39 16.33
CA PHE A 167 -11.42 5.60 17.63
C PHE A 167 -11.07 7.08 17.87
N ASP A 168 -11.02 7.47 19.15
CA ASP A 168 -10.55 8.78 19.55
C ASP A 168 -9.02 8.84 19.52
N SER A 169 -8.49 9.85 18.83
CA SER A 169 -7.06 10.08 18.71
C SER A 169 -6.66 11.37 19.42
N PRO A 170 -5.55 11.41 20.15
CA PRO A 170 -5.05 12.67 20.73
C PRO A 170 -4.53 13.68 19.70
N PHE A 171 -4.46 13.29 18.43
CA PHE A 171 -3.92 14.11 17.34
C PHE A 171 -5.01 14.76 16.47
N GLU A 172 -6.28 14.35 16.61
CA GLU A 172 -7.44 14.91 15.91
C GLU A 172 -8.56 15.17 16.92
N ALA A 173 -9.33 16.25 16.69
CA ALA A 173 -10.51 16.55 17.50
C ALA A 173 -11.71 15.67 17.13
N ASP A 174 -11.77 15.25 15.88
CA ASP A 174 -12.82 14.40 15.33
C ASP A 174 -12.38 12.92 15.33
N PRO A 175 -13.32 11.97 15.24
CA PRO A 175 -13.01 10.55 15.17
C PRO A 175 -12.03 10.19 14.06
N SER A 176 -11.08 9.31 14.39
CA SER A 176 -10.04 8.80 13.49
C SER A 176 -10.34 7.37 13.06
N TYR A 177 -9.95 7.06 11.83
CA TYR A 177 -10.07 5.73 11.21
C TYR A 177 -8.69 5.16 10.84
N PHE A 178 -7.79 6.02 10.33
CA PHE A 178 -6.36 5.78 10.23
C PHE A 178 -5.68 6.50 11.39
N ASN A 179 -4.67 5.89 11.99
CA ASN A 179 -3.96 6.54 13.09
C ASN A 179 -3.12 7.72 12.57
N PRO A 180 -3.44 8.96 12.98
CA PRO A 180 -2.79 10.17 12.47
C PRO A 180 -1.43 10.45 13.11
N ASP A 181 -0.93 9.59 14.01
CA ASP A 181 0.41 9.73 14.56
C ASP A 181 1.46 9.66 13.44
N ARG A 182 2.12 10.76 13.18
CA ARG A 182 3.12 10.89 12.10
C ARG A 182 4.32 9.95 12.24
N ARG A 183 4.54 9.37 13.43
CA ARG A 183 5.59 8.38 13.65
C ARG A 183 5.27 7.04 12.95
N LEU A 184 3.99 6.75 12.73
CA LEU A 184 3.53 5.56 12.01
C LEU A 184 3.75 5.66 10.49
N HIS A 185 3.89 6.86 9.94
CA HIS A 185 4.07 7.02 8.50
C HIS A 185 5.47 6.55 8.04
N PRO A 186 5.55 5.62 7.06
CA PRO A 186 4.54 5.13 6.12
C PRO A 186 3.97 3.72 6.44
N SER A 187 3.56 3.45 7.65
CA SER A 187 2.97 2.15 8.07
C SER A 187 1.57 2.31 8.69
N GLU A 188 0.97 3.49 8.57
CA GLU A 188 -0.36 3.80 9.09
C GLU A 188 -1.48 2.98 8.43
N ASP A 189 -1.29 2.62 7.18
CA ASP A 189 -2.19 1.75 6.43
C ASP A 189 -2.15 0.31 6.98
N VAL A 190 -0.97 -0.22 7.24
CA VAL A 190 -0.82 -1.58 7.81
C VAL A 190 -1.45 -1.66 9.20
N GLU A 191 -1.29 -0.62 10.04
CA GLU A 191 -1.96 -0.54 11.34
C GLU A 191 -3.49 -0.67 11.18
N CYS A 192 -4.06 0.08 10.24
CA CYS A 192 -5.49 0.04 9.96
C CYS A 192 -5.95 -1.37 9.53
N TRP A 193 -5.23 -2.05 8.63
CA TRP A 193 -5.57 -3.41 8.20
C TRP A 193 -5.47 -4.43 9.34
N VAL A 194 -4.45 -4.30 10.18
CA VAL A 194 -4.28 -5.15 11.37
C VAL A 194 -5.40 -4.91 12.37
N ARG A 195 -5.81 -3.67 12.59
CA ARG A 195 -6.92 -3.34 13.50
C ARG A 195 -8.25 -3.89 12.97
N ILE A 196 -8.55 -3.74 11.68
CA ILE A 196 -9.72 -4.36 11.05
C ILE A 196 -9.75 -5.87 11.33
N ALA A 197 -8.65 -6.57 11.07
CA ALA A 197 -8.57 -8.03 11.25
C ALA A 197 -8.69 -8.47 12.71
N LEU A 198 -8.31 -7.62 13.69
CA LEU A 198 -8.32 -7.96 15.11
C LEU A 198 -9.60 -7.54 15.84
N THR A 199 -10.26 -6.47 15.39
CA THR A 199 -11.35 -5.84 16.14
C THR A 199 -12.72 -5.95 15.46
N THR A 200 -12.77 -6.45 14.23
CA THR A 200 -14.01 -6.60 13.48
C THR A 200 -14.23 -8.04 13.01
N HIS A 201 -15.43 -8.32 12.53
CA HIS A 201 -15.78 -9.59 11.88
C HIS A 201 -15.51 -9.57 10.38
N TRP A 202 -15.12 -8.43 9.82
CA TRP A 202 -14.95 -8.26 8.39
C TRP A 202 -13.73 -9.01 7.86
N GLN A 203 -13.94 -9.72 6.76
CA GLN A 203 -12.87 -10.37 6.02
C GLN A 203 -12.17 -9.38 5.07
N ILE A 204 -10.89 -9.64 4.83
CA ILE A 204 -10.08 -8.97 3.83
C ILE A 204 -9.84 -9.97 2.71
N ALA A 205 -10.28 -9.67 1.50
CA ALA A 205 -10.12 -10.58 0.36
C ALA A 205 -9.76 -9.81 -0.92
N GLY A 206 -9.10 -10.47 -1.85
CA GLY A 206 -8.59 -9.85 -3.07
C GLY A 206 -9.19 -10.39 -4.35
N ILE A 207 -9.06 -9.59 -5.41
CA ILE A 207 -9.33 -9.98 -6.80
C ILE A 207 -8.01 -10.15 -7.56
N PRO A 208 -7.95 -11.09 -8.52
CA PRO A 208 -6.65 -11.52 -9.11
C PRO A 208 -6.05 -10.49 -10.08
N GLU A 209 -6.82 -9.55 -10.58
CA GLU A 209 -6.37 -8.58 -11.56
C GLU A 209 -5.46 -7.49 -10.95
N ALA A 210 -4.53 -7.01 -11.75
CA ALA A 210 -3.68 -5.88 -11.40
C ALA A 210 -4.31 -4.57 -11.88
N LEU A 211 -5.21 -3.99 -11.09
CA LEU A 211 -6.02 -2.82 -11.44
C LEU A 211 -5.47 -1.51 -10.90
N THR A 212 -4.42 -1.55 -10.09
CA THR A 212 -3.67 -0.39 -9.60
C THR A 212 -2.30 -0.34 -10.25
N LEU A 213 -1.92 0.82 -10.77
CA LEU A 213 -0.60 1.11 -11.29
C LEU A 213 0.17 1.90 -10.21
N TYR A 214 1.03 1.19 -9.49
CA TYR A 214 1.80 1.75 -8.37
C TYR A 214 3.10 2.38 -8.86
N ARG A 215 3.29 3.67 -8.60
CA ARG A 215 4.47 4.41 -9.06
C ARG A 215 5.66 4.23 -8.15
N VAL A 216 6.79 3.85 -8.75
CA VAL A 216 8.07 3.71 -8.04
C VAL A 216 8.90 4.97 -8.24
N ASN A 217 8.96 5.80 -7.18
CA ASN A 217 9.74 7.03 -7.15
C ASN A 217 11.08 6.81 -6.45
N SER A 218 12.17 7.39 -6.98
CA SER A 218 13.49 7.38 -6.34
C SER A 218 13.50 8.15 -5.01
N ASN A 219 12.67 9.19 -4.89
CA ASN A 219 12.53 10.05 -3.71
C ASN A 219 11.32 9.70 -2.81
N GLY A 220 10.55 8.68 -3.14
CA GLY A 220 9.35 8.28 -2.41
C GLY A 220 9.65 7.78 -0.99
N CYS A 221 8.61 7.69 -0.15
CA CYS A 221 8.73 7.21 1.23
C CYS A 221 9.38 5.83 1.33
N SER A 222 9.17 4.96 0.34
CA SER A 222 9.77 3.64 0.27
C SER A 222 11.29 3.63 0.05
N ALA A 223 11.91 4.75 -0.33
CA ALA A 223 13.36 4.88 -0.46
C ALA A 223 14.06 5.15 0.89
N LYS A 224 13.33 5.57 1.92
CA LYS A 224 13.87 5.92 3.25
C LYS A 224 13.84 4.71 4.19
N LEU A 225 14.78 3.78 4.05
CA LEU A 225 14.80 2.49 4.74
C LEU A 225 14.68 2.59 6.27
N LEU A 226 15.49 3.46 6.91
CA LEU A 226 15.52 3.61 8.37
C LEU A 226 14.19 4.18 8.89
N LYS A 227 13.62 5.17 8.19
CA LYS A 227 12.30 5.70 8.54
C LYS A 227 11.23 4.62 8.44
N LYS A 228 11.26 3.79 7.39
CA LYS A 228 10.31 2.69 7.21
C LYS A 228 10.46 1.62 8.29
N LEU A 229 11.67 1.32 8.74
CA LEU A 229 11.90 0.41 9.86
C LEU A 229 11.34 0.99 11.16
N SER A 230 11.67 2.24 11.49
CA SER A 230 11.18 2.91 12.69
C SER A 230 9.65 3.02 12.72
N SER A 231 9.02 3.37 11.60
CA SER A 231 7.54 3.44 11.54
C SER A 231 6.90 2.06 11.72
N TRP A 232 7.53 1.00 11.21
CA TRP A 232 7.09 -0.37 11.41
C TRP A 232 7.17 -0.81 12.88
N GLU A 233 8.27 -0.49 13.55
CA GLU A 233 8.44 -0.76 14.99
C GLU A 233 7.39 -0.01 15.82
N GLN A 234 7.15 1.26 15.53
CA GLN A 234 6.10 2.06 16.16
C GLN A 234 4.70 1.49 15.90
N MET A 235 4.44 1.02 14.69
CA MET A 235 3.17 0.36 14.35
C MET A 235 2.97 -0.91 15.19
N LEU A 236 3.98 -1.76 15.34
CA LEU A 236 3.90 -2.96 16.18
C LEU A 236 3.70 -2.61 17.67
N GLU A 237 4.33 -1.54 18.16
CA GLU A 237 4.10 -1.04 19.52
C GLU A 237 2.67 -0.52 19.69
N GLN A 238 2.16 0.22 18.73
CA GLN A 238 0.78 0.69 18.73
C GLN A 238 -0.21 -0.49 18.76
N VAL A 239 -0.04 -1.49 17.89
CA VAL A 239 -0.89 -2.70 17.91
C VAL A 239 -0.77 -3.44 19.24
N HIS A 240 0.41 -3.48 19.84
CA HIS A 240 0.60 -4.11 21.15
C HIS A 240 -0.23 -3.45 22.26
N THR A 241 -0.55 -2.16 22.17
CA THR A 241 -1.37 -1.48 23.19
C THR A 241 -2.79 -2.01 23.31
N TYR A 242 -3.38 -2.47 22.20
CA TYR A 242 -4.76 -2.97 22.16
C TYR A 242 -4.88 -4.47 21.86
N ALA A 243 -3.81 -5.13 21.39
CA ALA A 243 -3.83 -6.54 20.99
C ALA A 243 -2.57 -7.32 21.40
N ALA A 244 -2.07 -7.09 22.63
CA ALA A 244 -0.80 -7.66 23.12
C ALA A 244 -0.73 -9.19 23.01
N GLN A 245 -1.81 -9.89 23.32
CA GLN A 245 -1.84 -11.37 23.30
C GLN A 245 -1.78 -11.93 21.87
N GLN A 246 -2.44 -11.27 20.92
CA GLN A 246 -2.48 -11.67 19.52
C GLN A 246 -1.16 -11.35 18.79
N ILE A 247 -0.54 -10.20 19.10
CA ILE A 247 0.68 -9.76 18.40
C ILE A 247 1.95 -10.47 18.91
N LYS A 248 1.99 -10.85 20.20
CA LYS A 248 3.17 -11.45 20.84
C LYS A 248 3.74 -12.65 20.08
N PRO A 249 2.96 -13.65 19.66
CA PRO A 249 3.48 -14.80 18.90
C PRO A 249 3.94 -14.43 17.49
N CYS A 250 3.43 -13.36 16.90
CA CYS A 250 3.72 -12.95 15.53
C CYS A 250 4.92 -11.97 15.44
N LYS A 251 5.31 -11.32 16.54
CA LYS A 251 6.26 -10.20 16.54
C LYS A 251 7.62 -10.55 15.93
N ALA A 252 8.19 -11.70 16.29
CA ALA A 252 9.49 -12.14 15.78
C ALA A 252 9.45 -12.37 14.26
N ALA A 253 8.41 -13.05 13.78
CA ALA A 253 8.18 -13.26 12.35
C ALA A 253 7.96 -11.92 11.62
N ALA A 254 7.07 -11.06 12.13
CA ALA A 254 6.79 -9.75 11.55
C ALA A 254 8.08 -8.92 11.37
N MET A 255 8.94 -8.86 12.38
CA MET A 255 10.22 -8.16 12.31
C MET A 255 11.16 -8.79 11.28
N ALA A 256 11.27 -10.12 11.25
CA ALA A 256 12.15 -10.82 10.31
C ALA A 256 11.72 -10.59 8.84
N TYR A 257 10.42 -10.68 8.56
CA TYR A 257 9.90 -10.43 7.22
C TYR A 257 10.09 -8.96 6.80
N GLN A 258 9.93 -8.02 7.74
CA GLN A 258 10.20 -6.60 7.48
C GLN A 258 11.68 -6.35 7.23
N TYR A 259 12.59 -6.90 8.03
CA TYR A 259 14.04 -6.79 7.78
C TYR A 259 14.40 -7.32 6.39
N ARG A 260 13.88 -8.50 6.00
CA ARG A 260 14.12 -9.04 4.66
C ARG A 260 13.51 -8.17 3.56
N HIS A 261 12.32 -7.60 3.77
CA HIS A 261 11.73 -6.66 2.82
C HIS A 261 12.62 -5.44 2.62
N LEU A 262 13.12 -4.86 3.70
CA LEU A 262 14.04 -3.71 3.65
C LEU A 262 15.41 -4.10 3.07
N ALA A 263 15.92 -5.31 3.33
CA ALA A 263 17.13 -5.83 2.70
C ALA A 263 16.99 -5.87 1.17
N ARG A 264 15.87 -6.36 0.64
CA ARG A 264 15.57 -6.33 -0.81
C ARG A 264 15.52 -4.90 -1.34
N ARG A 265 14.96 -3.97 -0.58
CA ARG A 265 14.92 -2.56 -0.97
C ARG A 265 16.31 -1.93 -0.96
N ALA A 266 17.15 -2.27 0.02
CA ALA A 266 18.56 -1.85 0.06
C ALA A 266 19.34 -2.38 -1.15
N VAL A 267 19.11 -3.62 -1.59
CA VAL A 267 19.64 -4.16 -2.85
C VAL A 267 19.25 -3.28 -4.04
N THR A 268 17.98 -2.90 -4.16
CA THR A 268 17.53 -2.00 -5.24
C THR A 268 18.19 -0.63 -5.17
N LEU A 269 18.44 -0.11 -3.96
CA LEU A 269 19.13 1.16 -3.72
C LEU A 269 20.66 1.05 -3.81
N ARG A 270 21.19 -0.14 -4.13
CA ARG A 270 22.63 -0.42 -4.27
C ARG A 270 23.43 -0.30 -2.98
N ASP A 271 22.79 -0.47 -1.85
CA ASP A 271 23.46 -0.53 -0.55
C ASP A 271 23.58 -1.98 -0.07
N GLY A 272 24.65 -2.65 -0.53
CA GLY A 272 24.92 -4.05 -0.20
C GLY A 272 25.21 -4.27 1.28
N ALA A 273 25.85 -3.30 1.96
CA ALA A 273 26.18 -3.40 3.36
C ALA A 273 24.91 -3.39 4.24
N ILE A 274 24.03 -2.43 4.03
CA ILE A 274 22.71 -2.37 4.72
C ILE A 274 21.87 -3.60 4.35
N ALA A 275 21.91 -4.04 3.08
CA ALA A 275 21.15 -5.21 2.65
C ALA A 275 21.58 -6.49 3.35
N LEU A 276 22.89 -6.71 3.55
CA LEU A 276 23.43 -7.86 4.29
C LEU A 276 23.10 -7.78 5.78
N ASP A 277 23.30 -6.63 6.42
CA ASP A 277 22.97 -6.43 7.84
C ASP A 277 21.48 -6.77 8.11
N LEU A 278 20.57 -6.18 7.33
CA LEU A 278 19.15 -6.45 7.46
C LEU A 278 18.79 -7.91 7.14
N GLY A 279 19.44 -8.52 6.16
CA GLY A 279 19.26 -9.93 5.84
C GLY A 279 19.64 -10.86 6.99
N PHE A 280 20.77 -10.60 7.65
CA PHE A 280 21.20 -11.37 8.83
C PHE A 280 20.32 -11.11 10.05
N ARG A 281 19.89 -9.86 10.28
CA ARG A 281 18.88 -9.54 11.32
C ARG A 281 17.59 -10.30 11.12
N ALA A 282 17.13 -10.48 9.87
CA ALA A 282 15.94 -11.25 9.56
C ALA A 282 16.07 -12.70 10.02
N ILE A 283 17.21 -13.34 9.74
CA ILE A 283 17.46 -14.72 10.14
C ILE A 283 17.62 -14.83 11.67
N ALA A 284 18.32 -13.88 12.30
CA ALA A 284 18.52 -13.87 13.74
C ALA A 284 17.20 -13.68 14.50
N ALA A 285 16.29 -12.83 14.00
CA ALA A 285 14.99 -12.59 14.62
C ALA A 285 14.03 -13.79 14.50
N TYR A 286 14.05 -14.51 13.36
CA TYR A 286 13.16 -15.63 13.10
C TYR A 286 13.81 -16.62 12.12
N PRO A 287 14.59 -17.59 12.61
CA PRO A 287 15.33 -18.55 11.77
C PRO A 287 14.44 -19.37 10.82
N GLN A 288 13.18 -19.62 11.22
CA GLN A 288 12.18 -20.34 10.41
C GLN A 288 11.91 -19.70 9.05
N ILE A 289 12.26 -18.40 8.86
CA ILE A 289 12.13 -17.72 7.57
C ILE A 289 12.94 -18.42 6.46
N LEU A 290 14.00 -19.15 6.83
CA LEU A 290 14.79 -19.96 5.89
C LEU A 290 14.06 -21.24 5.45
N ILE A 291 13.10 -21.74 6.25
CA ILE A 291 12.29 -22.91 5.92
C ILE A 291 11.02 -22.49 5.18
N GLU A 292 10.36 -21.45 5.68
CA GLU A 292 9.09 -20.96 5.10
C GLU A 292 9.28 -20.30 3.71
N GLN A 293 10.36 -19.55 3.54
CA GLN A 293 10.64 -18.85 2.28
C GLN A 293 12.13 -18.94 1.87
N PRO A 294 12.67 -20.15 1.65
CA PRO A 294 14.10 -20.38 1.41
C PRO A 294 14.60 -19.61 0.18
N ARG A 295 13.89 -19.74 -0.93
CA ARG A 295 14.29 -19.10 -2.20
C ARG A 295 14.38 -17.56 -2.07
N ARG A 296 13.35 -16.93 -1.49
CA ARG A 296 13.30 -15.48 -1.36
C ARG A 296 14.38 -14.96 -0.41
N THR A 297 14.64 -15.65 0.70
CA THR A 297 15.65 -15.27 1.70
C THR A 297 17.06 -15.43 1.13
N LEU A 298 17.38 -16.59 0.55
CA LEU A 298 18.70 -16.86 -0.02
C LEU A 298 19.00 -15.97 -1.24
N LEU A 299 18.03 -15.74 -2.15
CA LEU A 299 18.21 -14.84 -3.27
C LEU A 299 18.43 -13.39 -2.81
N THR A 300 17.78 -12.95 -1.74
CA THR A 300 18.02 -11.61 -1.18
C THR A 300 19.44 -11.46 -0.66
N LEU A 301 19.94 -12.45 0.10
CA LEU A 301 21.32 -12.44 0.60
C LEU A 301 22.36 -12.53 -0.53
N ALA A 302 22.11 -13.39 -1.51
CA ALA A 302 22.99 -13.50 -2.68
C ALA A 302 23.04 -12.20 -3.48
N ALA A 303 21.88 -11.57 -3.72
CA ALA A 303 21.82 -10.27 -4.40
C ALA A 303 22.52 -9.17 -3.58
N ALA A 304 22.37 -9.16 -2.26
CA ALA A 304 23.06 -8.22 -1.37
C ALA A 304 24.59 -8.38 -1.44
N ALA A 305 25.07 -9.62 -1.41
CA ALA A 305 26.50 -9.91 -1.56
C ALA A 305 27.02 -9.50 -2.96
N LEU A 306 26.27 -9.78 -4.02
CA LEU A 306 26.64 -9.38 -5.38
C LEU A 306 26.73 -7.86 -5.54
N VAL A 307 25.78 -7.11 -4.97
CA VAL A 307 25.82 -5.63 -4.96
C VAL A 307 27.06 -5.11 -4.25
N GLN A 308 27.49 -5.78 -3.17
CA GLN A 308 28.67 -5.38 -2.41
C GLN A 308 29.99 -5.67 -3.14
N ILE A 309 30.04 -6.72 -3.96
CA ILE A 309 31.31 -7.23 -4.55
C ILE A 309 31.47 -6.82 -6.01
N LEU A 310 30.37 -6.80 -6.79
CA LEU A 310 30.46 -6.60 -8.23
C LEU A 310 30.48 -5.12 -8.65
N PRO A 311 31.27 -4.75 -9.68
CA PRO A 311 31.16 -3.45 -10.31
C PRO A 311 29.74 -3.21 -10.85
N LEU A 312 29.24 -1.97 -10.73
CA LEU A 312 27.88 -1.57 -11.02
C LEU A 312 27.37 -2.01 -12.41
N ASN A 313 28.22 -1.93 -13.42
CA ASN A 313 27.84 -2.25 -14.81
C ASN A 313 27.50 -3.74 -15.00
N PHE A 314 28.25 -4.62 -14.34
CA PHE A 314 27.97 -6.06 -14.39
C PHE A 314 26.69 -6.41 -13.62
N TYR A 315 26.51 -5.83 -12.44
CA TYR A 315 25.31 -6.08 -11.65
C TYR A 315 24.03 -5.64 -12.39
N ARG A 316 24.03 -4.48 -13.07
CA ARG A 316 22.88 -3.98 -13.84
C ARG A 316 22.42 -4.95 -14.93
N GLN A 317 23.34 -5.64 -15.60
CA GLN A 317 22.97 -6.63 -16.62
C GLN A 317 22.26 -7.84 -16.01
N PHE A 318 22.79 -8.38 -14.90
CA PHE A 318 22.16 -9.48 -14.18
C PHE A 318 20.79 -9.11 -13.63
N GLU A 319 20.66 -7.93 -13.04
CA GLU A 319 19.39 -7.45 -12.51
C GLU A 319 18.34 -7.29 -13.60
N ALA A 320 18.65 -6.64 -14.70
CA ALA A 320 17.71 -6.44 -15.80
C ALA A 320 17.20 -7.80 -16.35
N GLN A 321 18.07 -8.78 -16.46
CA GLN A 321 17.68 -10.12 -16.90
C GLN A 321 16.82 -10.85 -15.86
N ALA A 322 17.17 -10.77 -14.57
CA ALA A 322 16.40 -11.35 -13.48
C ALA A 322 15.00 -10.73 -13.36
N LEU A 323 14.90 -9.41 -13.47
CA LEU A 323 13.61 -8.69 -13.44
C LEU A 323 12.72 -9.07 -14.63
N LYS A 324 13.30 -9.22 -15.84
CA LYS A 324 12.56 -9.64 -17.04
C LYS A 324 11.97 -11.05 -16.87
N ILE A 325 12.76 -12.00 -16.33
CA ILE A 325 12.30 -13.37 -16.07
C ILE A 325 11.21 -13.38 -15.01
N ALA A 326 11.43 -12.65 -13.90
CA ALA A 326 10.47 -12.56 -12.82
C ALA A 326 9.13 -11.94 -13.29
N GLY A 327 9.19 -10.85 -14.05
CA GLY A 327 8.00 -10.19 -14.58
C GLY A 327 7.19 -11.06 -15.53
N ALA A 328 7.86 -11.80 -16.43
CA ALA A 328 7.20 -12.75 -17.33
C ALA A 328 6.45 -13.85 -16.55
N SER A 329 7.09 -14.42 -15.53
CA SER A 329 6.47 -15.42 -14.64
C SER A 329 5.27 -14.87 -13.88
N GLN A 330 5.39 -13.66 -13.33
CA GLN A 330 4.30 -12.99 -12.60
C GLN A 330 3.10 -12.68 -13.50
N LYS A 331 3.34 -12.18 -14.72
CA LYS A 331 2.30 -11.92 -15.71
C LYS A 331 1.53 -13.20 -16.07
N GLN A 332 2.26 -14.31 -16.27
CA GLN A 332 1.66 -15.60 -16.57
C GLN A 332 0.79 -16.12 -15.39
N GLN A 333 1.24 -15.90 -14.15
CA GLN A 333 0.46 -16.27 -12.96
C GLN A 333 -0.84 -15.47 -12.88
N ILE A 334 -0.80 -14.14 -13.04
CA ILE A 334 -2.00 -13.29 -13.04
C ILE A 334 -3.00 -13.76 -14.11
N SER A 335 -2.51 -14.01 -15.33
CA SER A 335 -3.39 -14.46 -16.42
C SER A 335 -4.05 -15.81 -16.15
N LYS A 336 -3.43 -16.72 -15.39
CA LYS A 336 -4.01 -18.01 -15.03
C LYS A 336 -5.03 -17.93 -13.91
N GLU A 337 -4.90 -16.97 -13.02
CA GLU A 337 -5.78 -16.81 -11.84
C GLU A 337 -6.97 -15.88 -12.15
N ALA A 338 -6.91 -15.10 -13.24
CA ALA A 338 -7.99 -14.21 -13.70
C ALA A 338 -9.03 -14.91 -14.61
N PHE A 339 -8.81 -16.19 -14.95
CA PHE A 339 -9.72 -17.07 -15.69
C PHE A 339 -10.10 -18.29 -14.83
#